data_a56f10a288aa35d4fc455a320d493449
#
_entry.id   a56f10a288aa35d4fc455a320d493449
#
_cell.length_a   1.000
_cell.length_b   1.000
_cell.length_c   1.000
_cell.angle_alpha   90.00
_cell.angle_beta   90.00
_cell.angle_gamma   90.00
#
_symmetry.space_group_name_H-M   'P 1'
#
loop_
_entity.id
_entity.type
_entity.pdbx_description
1 polymer ?
#
loop_
_entity_poly.entity_id
_entity_poly.type
_entity_poly.pdbx_seq_one_letter_code
_entity_poly.pdbx_strand_id
1 'polypeptide(L)'
;MPFKEQKVFLNEGDTTRLPDFSVPIGILDLAAYIERHVGDICIELLDFSADLHKVFRNNESHRNSDLNLNKFYKSEIESVSMEPDIVGISILYSTSYYSSLELAKLAREKWPNALLICGGNHSSAYYQEVLKSPYIDLVFRGEAEIPLVQFLQEYQASNGKVNTEIQGVYDREKASNYSDCSETAVMLENLDEIGLPAYKLLDINFYLSTSIRLGLDEGSMSTMWSRGCPFKCTFCATSVVHGRRIRDKSNEFIVEELKHIKSLGFKTITIYDDLFAAKPKKFLELEKELEQIGIVGNTNFLIPNALNVMILNEDVIDAITRMNAEYFRVAIESGSQYTQNNIIKKHVNLKKARKLLKYMRTKDLPIEVNFVLGFPGETKDLMQETIDFIATIDVDWVLVFSALPLPGTELYQQFIDEGAIDQETFDWDMNRMPLRDFDTKEIGKDELAQLVYDINIYWNFFNNSNVRKGRYERFMRSLNTHVIKRYPFHVVGLYCRATVYQKMGEQKKSEQDFQRCVKLINNDERSTKMYHRYFHKMELLKEYFTSGENELHQTMAPDAVTVFPSITGSAL
;
A
#
# COMPACT_ATOMS: atom_id res chain seq x y z
N MET A 1 -12.30 7.97 -0.68
CA MET A 1 -10.99 8.58 -0.30
C MET A 1 -10.61 9.61 -1.33
N PRO A 2 -10.23 10.82 -0.96
CA PRO A 2 -9.74 11.80 -1.92
C PRO A 2 -8.36 11.40 -2.44
N PHE A 3 -8.17 11.49 -3.74
CA PHE A 3 -6.96 11.00 -4.40
C PHE A 3 -6.13 12.19 -4.91
N LYS A 4 -4.99 12.46 -4.30
CA LYS A 4 -4.06 13.51 -4.77
C LYS A 4 -2.88 12.96 -5.58
N GLU A 5 -2.61 11.65 -5.54
CA GLU A 5 -1.56 11.00 -6.33
C GLU A 5 -1.64 11.25 -7.83
N GLN A 6 -2.74 11.81 -8.29
CA GLN A 6 -2.97 12.06 -9.71
C GLN A 6 -2.13 13.17 -10.31
N LYS A 7 -1.72 14.19 -9.53
CA LYS A 7 -0.80 15.19 -10.08
C LYS A 7 0.51 14.57 -10.55
N VAL A 8 1.00 13.55 -9.84
CA VAL A 8 2.22 12.83 -10.25
C VAL A 8 1.95 11.94 -11.47
N PHE A 9 0.80 11.26 -11.52
CA PHE A 9 0.43 10.44 -12.66
C PHE A 9 0.13 11.27 -13.92
N LEU A 10 -0.52 12.41 -13.78
CA LEU A 10 -0.90 13.27 -14.90
C LEU A 10 0.27 14.15 -15.38
N ASN A 11 1.12 14.66 -14.48
CA ASN A 11 2.23 15.53 -14.84
C ASN A 11 3.45 14.78 -15.42
N GLU A 12 3.63 13.49 -15.11
CA GLU A 12 4.71 12.69 -15.68
C GLU A 12 4.31 11.96 -16.98
N GLY A 13 3.15 12.26 -17.52
CA GLY A 13 2.68 11.67 -18.77
C GLY A 13 2.36 10.17 -18.68
N ASP A 14 2.24 9.62 -17.47
CA ASP A 14 1.84 8.22 -17.26
C ASP A 14 0.32 8.08 -17.18
N THR A 15 -0.31 8.32 -18.31
CA THR A 15 -1.76 8.35 -18.49
C THR A 15 -2.39 6.96 -18.58
N THR A 16 -1.58 5.91 -18.51
CA THR A 16 -2.04 4.52 -18.71
C THR A 16 -2.39 3.81 -17.41
N ARG A 17 -2.03 4.37 -16.25
CA ARG A 17 -2.26 3.74 -14.96
C ARG A 17 -3.47 4.34 -14.25
N LEU A 18 -4.50 3.51 -14.11
CA LEU A 18 -5.56 3.79 -13.16
C LEU A 18 -5.00 3.69 -11.73
N PRO A 19 -5.38 4.60 -10.81
CA PRO A 19 -4.97 4.49 -9.43
C PRO A 19 -5.44 3.15 -8.83
N ASP A 20 -4.61 2.54 -7.99
CA ASP A 20 -5.04 1.40 -7.19
C ASP A 20 -6.13 1.90 -6.22
N PHE A 21 -7.25 1.19 -6.12
CA PHE A 21 -8.30 1.48 -5.16
C PHE A 21 -8.63 0.22 -4.35
N SER A 22 -9.23 0.39 -3.19
CA SER A 22 -9.66 -0.72 -2.35
C SER A 22 -11.06 -0.47 -1.83
N VAL A 23 -11.77 -1.56 -1.55
CA VAL A 23 -13.05 -1.47 -0.83
C VAL A 23 -12.81 -0.76 0.50
N PRO A 24 -13.58 0.28 0.84
CA PRO A 24 -13.39 1.07 2.06
C PRO A 24 -13.90 0.32 3.30
N ILE A 25 -13.29 -0.84 3.61
CA ILE A 25 -13.78 -1.79 4.61
C ILE A 25 -13.97 -1.14 5.99
N GLY A 26 -13.06 -0.26 6.42
CA GLY A 26 -13.19 0.41 7.72
C GLY A 26 -14.43 1.32 7.81
N ILE A 27 -14.85 1.95 6.69
CA ILE A 27 -16.08 2.74 6.65
C ILE A 27 -17.30 1.83 6.63
N LEU A 28 -17.23 0.69 5.91
CA LEU A 28 -18.33 -0.28 5.86
C LEU A 28 -18.56 -0.96 7.20
N ASP A 29 -17.49 -1.31 7.91
CA ASP A 29 -17.53 -1.83 9.29
C ASP A 29 -18.18 -0.80 10.22
N LEU A 30 -17.72 0.44 10.16
CA LEU A 30 -18.25 1.53 10.97
C LEU A 30 -19.73 1.79 10.69
N ALA A 31 -20.13 1.83 9.43
CA ALA A 31 -21.53 2.00 9.02
C ALA A 31 -22.41 0.84 9.53
N ALA A 32 -21.93 -0.41 9.42
CA ALA A 32 -22.64 -1.57 9.93
C ALA A 32 -22.84 -1.50 11.45
N TYR A 33 -21.80 -1.09 12.18
CA TYR A 33 -21.87 -0.93 13.63
C TYR A 33 -22.83 0.19 14.05
N ILE A 34 -22.81 1.33 13.36
CA ILE A 34 -23.73 2.45 13.59
C ILE A 34 -25.17 2.02 13.36
N GLU A 35 -25.49 1.40 12.22
CA GLU A 35 -26.86 0.96 11.89
C GLU A 35 -27.44 -0.02 12.90
N ARG A 36 -26.60 -0.81 13.56
CA ARG A 36 -27.04 -1.76 14.61
C ARG A 36 -27.33 -1.12 15.96
N HIS A 37 -26.72 0.03 16.25
CA HIS A 37 -26.73 0.62 17.58
C HIS A 37 -27.41 2.00 17.66
N VAL A 38 -27.62 2.66 16.51
CA VAL A 38 -28.26 3.97 16.44
C VAL A 38 -29.54 3.85 15.64
N GLY A 39 -30.67 4.18 16.28
CA GLY A 39 -31.98 4.19 15.60
C GLY A 39 -32.13 5.44 14.72
N ASP A 40 -33.08 5.36 13.76
CA ASP A 40 -33.48 6.47 12.89
C ASP A 40 -32.30 7.19 12.21
N ILE A 41 -31.35 6.43 11.68
CA ILE A 41 -30.18 6.93 10.97
C ILE A 41 -30.23 6.53 9.49
N CYS A 42 -29.86 7.48 8.62
CA CYS A 42 -29.66 7.23 7.19
C CYS A 42 -28.20 7.50 6.85
N ILE A 43 -27.54 6.55 6.22
CA ILE A 43 -26.12 6.64 5.84
C ILE A 43 -26.00 6.57 4.33
N GLU A 44 -25.31 7.54 3.74
CA GLU A 44 -24.89 7.56 2.33
C GLU A 44 -23.36 7.54 2.26
N LEU A 45 -22.81 6.76 1.33
CA LEU A 45 -21.37 6.60 1.13
C LEU A 45 -20.96 7.24 -0.20
N LEU A 46 -20.02 8.18 -0.16
CA LEU A 46 -19.32 8.69 -1.31
C LEU A 46 -17.92 8.03 -1.40
N ASP A 47 -17.74 7.13 -2.36
CA ASP A 47 -16.45 6.51 -2.62
C ASP A 47 -15.77 7.18 -3.82
N PHE A 48 -15.10 8.29 -3.57
CA PHE A 48 -14.40 9.06 -4.60
C PHE A 48 -13.35 8.26 -5.36
N SER A 49 -12.75 7.22 -4.75
CA SER A 49 -11.80 6.37 -5.45
C SER A 49 -12.49 5.51 -6.51
N ALA A 50 -13.62 4.92 -6.18
CA ALA A 50 -14.42 4.14 -7.11
C ALA A 50 -14.99 5.02 -8.23
N ASP A 51 -15.55 6.18 -7.89
CA ASP A 51 -16.17 7.10 -8.85
C ASP A 51 -15.13 7.66 -9.81
N LEU A 52 -13.96 8.00 -9.32
CA LEU A 52 -12.85 8.40 -10.16
C LEU A 52 -12.43 7.30 -11.15
N HIS A 53 -12.37 6.04 -10.70
CA HIS A 53 -12.13 4.90 -11.57
C HIS A 53 -13.20 4.74 -12.65
N LYS A 54 -14.48 4.99 -12.35
CA LYS A 54 -15.56 4.99 -13.34
C LYS A 54 -15.31 6.05 -14.42
N VAL A 55 -14.90 7.26 -14.02
CA VAL A 55 -14.56 8.34 -14.97
C VAL A 55 -13.42 7.93 -15.88
N PHE A 56 -12.35 7.34 -15.37
CA PHE A 56 -11.22 6.91 -16.17
C PHE A 56 -11.54 5.73 -17.10
N ARG A 57 -12.40 4.80 -16.69
CA ARG A 57 -12.81 3.67 -17.55
C ARG A 57 -13.71 4.10 -18.69
N ASN A 58 -14.59 5.08 -18.47
CA ASN A 58 -15.57 5.51 -19.45
C ASN A 58 -14.99 6.48 -20.50
N ASN A 59 -13.85 7.11 -20.21
CA ASN A 59 -13.22 8.11 -21.06
C ASN A 59 -11.78 7.73 -21.40
N GLU A 60 -11.57 6.89 -22.42
CA GLU A 60 -10.22 6.61 -22.93
C GLU A 60 -9.46 7.88 -23.39
N SER A 61 -10.20 8.93 -23.83
CA SER A 61 -9.63 10.23 -24.20
C SER A 61 -9.14 11.07 -23.02
N HIS A 62 -9.62 10.82 -21.79
CA HIS A 62 -9.17 11.53 -20.59
C HIS A 62 -7.89 10.93 -19.97
N ARG A 63 -7.32 9.93 -20.59
CA ARG A 63 -5.97 9.44 -20.24
C ARG A 63 -4.88 10.48 -20.47
N ASN A 64 -5.18 11.59 -21.17
CA ASN A 64 -4.24 12.64 -21.52
C ASN A 64 -4.77 13.99 -21.04
N SER A 65 -4.31 14.45 -19.87
CA SER A 65 -4.49 15.83 -19.38
C SER A 65 -5.86 16.16 -18.78
N ASP A 66 -5.92 17.10 -17.92
CA ASP A 66 -7.00 18.02 -17.55
C ASP A 66 -8.14 17.53 -16.64
N LEU A 67 -8.02 16.37 -15.95
CA LEU A 67 -8.96 16.13 -14.85
C LEU A 67 -8.67 17.10 -13.70
N ASN A 68 -9.50 18.11 -13.57
CA ASN A 68 -9.48 19.00 -12.41
C ASN A 68 -10.17 18.28 -11.24
N LEU A 69 -9.37 17.75 -10.29
CA LEU A 69 -9.89 17.02 -9.13
C LEU A 69 -10.88 17.83 -8.30
N ASN A 70 -10.65 19.13 -8.14
CA ASN A 70 -11.58 19.97 -7.39
C ASN A 70 -12.93 20.08 -8.10
N LYS A 71 -12.93 20.16 -9.45
CA LYS A 71 -14.15 20.12 -10.24
C LYS A 71 -14.87 18.77 -10.12
N PHE A 72 -14.11 17.68 -10.14
CA PHE A 72 -14.65 16.33 -9.94
C PHE A 72 -15.27 16.20 -8.54
N TYR A 73 -14.53 16.50 -7.47
CA TYR A 73 -15.06 16.45 -6.11
C TYR A 73 -16.31 17.33 -5.92
N LYS A 74 -16.28 18.52 -6.50
CA LYS A 74 -17.42 19.42 -6.45
C LYS A 74 -18.65 18.81 -7.12
N SER A 75 -18.49 18.21 -8.31
CA SER A 75 -19.61 17.58 -9.01
C SER A 75 -20.21 16.40 -8.23
N GLU A 76 -19.35 15.57 -7.62
CA GLU A 76 -19.81 14.43 -6.80
C GLU A 76 -20.57 14.92 -5.55
N ILE A 77 -20.04 15.90 -4.83
CA ILE A 77 -20.71 16.50 -3.67
C ILE A 77 -22.03 17.18 -4.08
N GLU A 78 -22.07 17.88 -5.21
CA GLU A 78 -23.28 18.53 -5.72
C GLU A 78 -24.36 17.53 -6.11
N SER A 79 -24.00 16.33 -6.52
CA SER A 79 -24.94 15.25 -6.90
C SER A 79 -25.71 14.68 -5.71
N VAL A 80 -25.20 14.82 -4.49
CA VAL A 80 -25.87 14.36 -3.28
C VAL A 80 -27.14 15.20 -3.03
N SER A 81 -28.27 14.53 -2.97
CA SER A 81 -29.58 15.16 -2.72
C SER A 81 -29.94 15.25 -1.24
N MET A 82 -29.28 14.45 -0.40
CA MET A 82 -29.47 14.46 1.05
C MET A 82 -28.92 15.75 1.67
N GLU A 83 -29.65 16.31 2.63
CA GLU A 83 -29.12 17.34 3.53
C GLU A 83 -28.63 16.65 4.81
N PRO A 84 -27.31 16.42 4.96
CA PRO A 84 -26.79 15.67 6.09
C PRO A 84 -26.71 16.54 7.35
N ASP A 85 -27.02 15.96 8.51
CA ASP A 85 -26.71 16.56 9.81
C ASP A 85 -25.21 16.46 10.10
N ILE A 86 -24.56 15.37 9.63
CA ILE A 86 -23.16 15.07 9.87
C ILE A 86 -22.50 14.59 8.58
N VAL A 87 -21.30 15.12 8.28
CA VAL A 87 -20.44 14.66 7.19
C VAL A 87 -19.17 14.07 7.75
N GLY A 88 -18.95 12.77 7.55
CA GLY A 88 -17.76 12.06 7.96
C GLY A 88 -16.71 11.96 6.85
N ILE A 89 -15.46 12.35 7.12
CA ILE A 89 -14.35 12.26 6.18
C ILE A 89 -13.29 11.31 6.72
N SER A 90 -12.99 10.23 5.98
CA SER A 90 -11.93 9.30 6.33
C SER A 90 -10.60 9.72 5.70
N ILE A 91 -9.62 10.09 6.53
CA ILE A 91 -8.25 10.40 6.11
C ILE A 91 -7.35 9.21 6.49
N LEU A 92 -7.29 8.22 5.60
CA LEU A 92 -6.56 6.98 5.86
C LEU A 92 -5.05 7.15 5.63
N TYR A 93 -4.68 7.81 4.52
CA TYR A 93 -3.27 7.98 4.12
C TYR A 93 -2.83 9.43 4.27
N SER A 94 -1.58 9.64 4.70
CA SER A 94 -1.00 10.98 4.80
C SER A 94 -0.94 11.71 3.45
N THR A 95 -0.74 10.96 2.36
CA THR A 95 -0.75 11.47 0.98
C THR A 95 -2.13 11.97 0.51
N SER A 96 -3.21 11.65 1.22
CA SER A 96 -4.55 12.17 0.92
C SER A 96 -4.97 13.34 1.83
N TYR A 97 -4.10 13.79 2.73
CA TYR A 97 -4.41 14.82 3.72
C TYR A 97 -4.93 16.11 3.10
N TYR A 98 -4.14 16.74 2.21
CA TYR A 98 -4.54 18.02 1.60
C TYR A 98 -5.79 17.89 0.71
N SER A 99 -5.94 16.78 0.00
CA SER A 99 -7.16 16.53 -0.78
C SER A 99 -8.38 16.34 0.11
N SER A 100 -8.21 15.78 1.31
CA SER A 100 -9.29 15.67 2.30
C SER A 100 -9.68 17.03 2.87
N LEU A 101 -8.73 17.95 3.05
CA LEU A 101 -9.03 19.32 3.47
C LEU A 101 -9.81 20.09 2.39
N GLU A 102 -9.48 19.91 1.11
CA GLU A 102 -10.26 20.47 0.00
C GLU A 102 -11.68 19.89 -0.04
N LEU A 103 -11.85 18.60 0.20
CA LEU A 103 -13.18 17.99 0.35
C LEU A 103 -13.95 18.57 1.54
N ALA A 104 -13.31 18.74 2.69
CA ALA A 104 -13.93 19.35 3.86
C ALA A 104 -14.42 20.78 3.55
N LYS A 105 -13.62 21.55 2.81
CA LYS A 105 -14.01 22.88 2.34
C LYS A 105 -15.25 22.84 1.44
N LEU A 106 -15.25 22.00 0.41
CA LEU A 106 -16.36 21.84 -0.51
C LEU A 106 -17.65 21.35 0.20
N ALA A 107 -17.50 20.40 1.15
CA ALA A 107 -18.61 19.94 1.97
C ALA A 107 -19.18 21.06 2.84
N ARG A 108 -18.33 21.89 3.46
CA ARG A 108 -18.74 23.05 4.25
C ARG A 108 -19.45 24.10 3.39
N GLU A 109 -18.99 24.32 2.15
CA GLU A 109 -19.65 25.23 1.21
C GLU A 109 -21.07 24.77 0.85
N LYS A 110 -21.27 23.46 0.61
CA LYS A 110 -22.58 22.91 0.27
C LYS A 110 -23.48 22.77 1.49
N TRP A 111 -22.96 22.29 2.61
CA TRP A 111 -23.71 22.01 3.84
C TRP A 111 -23.17 22.85 5.01
N PRO A 112 -23.46 24.15 5.05
CA PRO A 112 -22.88 25.08 6.02
C PRO A 112 -23.23 24.75 7.48
N ASN A 113 -24.35 24.07 7.70
CA ASN A 113 -24.86 23.72 9.03
C ASN A 113 -24.52 22.28 9.45
N ALA A 114 -24.01 21.44 8.55
CA ALA A 114 -23.62 20.07 8.89
C ALA A 114 -22.40 20.06 9.79
N LEU A 115 -22.34 19.12 10.74
CA LEU A 115 -21.16 18.87 11.54
C LEU A 115 -20.14 18.07 10.71
N LEU A 116 -18.95 18.60 10.48
CA LEU A 116 -17.90 17.93 9.74
C LEU A 116 -16.95 17.21 10.69
N ILE A 117 -16.93 15.87 10.63
CA ILE A 117 -16.09 15.02 11.46
C ILE A 117 -15.04 14.29 10.63
N CYS A 118 -13.86 14.05 11.20
CA CYS A 118 -12.80 13.28 10.56
C CYS A 118 -12.41 12.06 11.38
N GLY A 119 -12.02 11.01 10.68
CA GLY A 119 -11.43 9.79 11.26
C GLY A 119 -10.40 9.17 10.33
N GLY A 120 -9.89 7.99 10.68
CA GLY A 120 -8.88 7.24 9.93
C GLY A 120 -7.47 7.39 10.48
N ASN A 121 -6.52 6.65 9.89
CA ASN A 121 -5.18 6.51 10.46
C ASN A 121 -4.42 7.85 10.55
N HIS A 122 -4.46 8.64 9.48
CA HIS A 122 -3.78 9.94 9.49
C HIS A 122 -4.40 10.89 10.49
N SER A 123 -5.74 11.03 10.47
CA SER A 123 -6.45 11.89 11.44
C SER A 123 -6.19 11.48 12.88
N SER A 124 -6.13 10.19 13.16
CA SER A 124 -5.86 9.67 14.52
C SER A 124 -4.46 10.03 15.01
N ALA A 125 -3.48 9.97 14.11
CA ALA A 125 -2.08 10.25 14.42
C ALA A 125 -1.75 11.76 14.41
N TYR A 126 -2.47 12.55 13.62
CA TYR A 126 -2.18 13.96 13.32
C TYR A 126 -3.36 14.88 13.67
N TYR A 127 -4.19 14.48 14.63
CA TYR A 127 -5.48 15.11 14.96
C TYR A 127 -5.37 16.60 15.29
N GLN A 128 -4.31 17.02 16.00
CA GLN A 128 -4.08 18.43 16.35
C GLN A 128 -3.93 19.29 15.10
N GLU A 129 -3.17 18.84 14.11
CA GLU A 129 -2.97 19.56 12.85
C GLU A 129 -4.24 19.54 11.97
N VAL A 130 -4.94 18.40 11.92
CA VAL A 130 -6.21 18.28 11.21
C VAL A 130 -7.23 19.30 11.75
N LEU A 131 -7.29 19.49 13.07
CA LEU A 131 -8.19 20.43 13.73
C LEU A 131 -7.78 21.90 13.57
N LYS A 132 -6.59 22.22 13.06
CA LYS A 132 -6.27 23.60 12.64
C LYS A 132 -7.08 24.04 11.41
N SER A 133 -7.61 23.08 10.62
CA SER A 133 -8.49 23.40 9.50
C SER A 133 -9.78 24.05 9.97
N PRO A 134 -10.21 25.20 9.39
CA PRO A 134 -11.46 25.87 9.78
C PRO A 134 -12.71 25.09 9.35
N TYR A 135 -12.56 24.08 8.50
CA TYR A 135 -13.67 23.32 7.92
C TYR A 135 -14.04 22.07 8.71
N ILE A 136 -13.15 21.58 9.59
CA ILE A 136 -13.33 20.35 10.37
C ILE A 136 -13.70 20.72 11.81
N ASP A 137 -14.78 20.16 12.33
CA ASP A 137 -15.25 20.45 13.66
C ASP A 137 -14.70 19.48 14.69
N LEU A 138 -14.69 18.17 14.37
CA LEU A 138 -14.25 17.12 15.29
C LEU A 138 -13.34 16.10 14.60
N VAL A 139 -12.45 15.50 15.40
CA VAL A 139 -11.69 14.29 15.02
C VAL A 139 -12.01 13.15 15.97
N PHE A 140 -12.33 11.98 15.39
CA PHE A 140 -12.42 10.71 16.10
C PHE A 140 -11.08 9.99 16.01
N ARG A 141 -10.40 9.86 17.14
CA ARG A 141 -9.05 9.32 17.23
C ARG A 141 -9.06 7.84 17.59
N GLY A 142 -8.45 6.99 16.78
CA GLY A 142 -8.44 5.54 16.96
C GLY A 142 -9.62 4.85 16.26
N GLU A 143 -10.11 3.76 16.84
CA GLU A 143 -11.32 3.09 16.36
C GLU A 143 -12.56 3.91 16.73
N ALA A 144 -13.41 4.14 15.75
CA ALA A 144 -14.53 5.05 15.91
C ALA A 144 -15.86 4.35 16.28
N GLU A 145 -15.93 3.03 16.31
CA GLU A 145 -17.17 2.28 16.50
C GLU A 145 -17.87 2.68 17.79
N ILE A 146 -17.21 2.57 18.93
CA ILE A 146 -17.79 2.92 20.23
C ILE A 146 -18.00 4.43 20.37
N PRO A 147 -16.97 5.29 20.19
CA PRO A 147 -17.13 6.71 20.45
C PRO A 147 -18.11 7.39 19.49
N LEU A 148 -18.18 6.94 18.23
CA LEU A 148 -19.12 7.55 17.26
C LEU A 148 -20.57 7.12 17.55
N VAL A 149 -20.82 5.88 17.93
CA VAL A 149 -22.17 5.44 18.35
C VAL A 149 -22.62 6.21 19.58
N GLN A 150 -21.78 6.33 20.60
CA GLN A 150 -22.09 7.10 21.79
C GLN A 150 -22.38 8.57 21.43
N PHE A 151 -21.53 9.16 20.59
CA PHE A 151 -21.69 10.53 20.12
C PHE A 151 -23.03 10.72 19.38
N LEU A 152 -23.38 9.84 18.45
CA LEU A 152 -24.61 9.94 17.66
C LEU A 152 -25.86 9.80 18.53
N GLN A 153 -25.87 8.85 19.48
CA GLN A 153 -26.98 8.70 20.42
C GLN A 153 -27.18 9.95 21.29
N GLU A 154 -26.11 10.52 21.82
CA GLU A 154 -26.18 11.75 22.62
C GLU A 154 -26.57 12.98 21.77
N TYR A 155 -26.05 13.07 20.53
CA TYR A 155 -26.38 14.13 19.58
C TYR A 155 -27.87 14.13 19.23
N GLN A 156 -28.44 12.94 18.94
CA GLN A 156 -29.87 12.77 18.69
C GLN A 156 -30.70 13.14 19.95
N ALA A 157 -30.33 12.63 21.11
CA ALA A 157 -31.06 12.86 22.36
C ALA A 157 -31.04 14.33 22.81
N SER A 158 -30.01 15.09 22.43
CA SER A 158 -29.82 16.49 22.81
C SER A 158 -30.25 17.50 21.75
N ASN A 159 -30.92 17.07 20.65
CA ASN A 159 -31.26 17.89 19.50
C ASN A 159 -30.04 18.61 18.89
N GLY A 160 -28.95 17.88 18.65
CA GLY A 160 -27.79 18.39 17.93
C GLY A 160 -26.71 19.05 18.81
N LYS A 161 -26.73 18.83 20.12
CA LYS A 161 -25.65 19.34 20.97
C LYS A 161 -24.42 18.44 20.90
N VAL A 162 -23.28 19.04 20.59
CA VAL A 162 -21.98 18.35 20.50
C VAL A 162 -21.44 18.05 21.92
N ASN A 163 -21.06 16.79 22.16
CA ASN A 163 -20.34 16.39 23.38
C ASN A 163 -18.91 15.91 23.03
N THR A 164 -17.91 16.63 23.51
CA THR A 164 -16.49 16.34 23.29
C THR A 164 -15.84 15.60 24.47
N GLU A 165 -16.57 15.37 25.57
CA GLU A 165 -16.07 14.62 26.73
C GLU A 165 -15.96 13.11 26.46
N ILE A 166 -16.52 12.64 25.35
CA ILE A 166 -16.42 11.25 24.93
C ILE A 166 -14.96 10.93 24.63
N GLN A 167 -14.46 9.83 25.19
CA GLN A 167 -13.09 9.39 24.98
C GLN A 167 -12.84 9.09 23.49
N GLY A 168 -11.78 9.68 22.91
CA GLY A 168 -11.46 9.56 21.49
C GLY A 168 -12.09 10.65 20.60
N VAL A 169 -12.96 11.52 21.13
CA VAL A 169 -13.53 12.67 20.40
C VAL A 169 -12.78 13.94 20.79
N TYR A 170 -12.31 14.67 19.79
CA TYR A 170 -11.53 15.90 19.95
C TYR A 170 -12.09 17.01 19.09
N ASP A 171 -12.27 18.19 19.69
CA ASP A 171 -12.40 19.48 19.03
C ASP A 171 -11.09 20.28 19.11
N ARG A 172 -11.08 21.52 18.59
CA ARG A 172 -9.89 22.39 18.62
C ARG A 172 -9.47 22.75 20.03
N GLU A 173 -10.41 22.99 20.94
CA GLU A 173 -10.11 23.36 22.33
C GLU A 173 -9.47 22.21 23.08
N LYS A 174 -10.10 21.04 23.05
CA LYS A 174 -9.57 19.81 23.69
C LYS A 174 -8.23 19.39 23.11
N ALA A 175 -8.04 19.49 21.77
CA ALA A 175 -6.79 19.15 21.11
C ALA A 175 -5.64 20.10 21.48
N SER A 176 -5.92 21.39 21.73
CA SER A 176 -4.90 22.37 22.14
C SER A 176 -4.48 22.23 23.60
N ASN A 177 -5.37 21.75 24.46
CA ASN A 177 -5.12 21.61 25.91
C ASN A 177 -4.50 20.27 26.31
N TYR A 178 -4.44 19.32 25.39
CA TYR A 178 -4.01 17.95 25.67
C TYR A 178 -2.52 17.76 25.35
N SER A 179 -1.68 17.72 26.39
CA SER A 179 -0.24 17.48 26.26
C SER A 179 0.15 16.00 26.22
N ASP A 180 -0.78 15.09 26.55
CA ASP A 180 -0.53 13.65 26.63
C ASP A 180 -1.26 12.90 25.50
N CYS A 181 -0.47 12.38 24.55
CA CYS A 181 -0.95 11.56 23.43
C CYS A 181 -1.35 10.12 23.84
N SER A 182 -1.42 9.82 25.13
CA SER A 182 -1.59 8.44 25.63
C SER A 182 -3.05 7.95 25.62
N GLU A 183 -4.05 8.83 25.60
CA GLU A 183 -5.44 8.40 25.54
C GLU A 183 -5.81 7.90 24.14
N THR A 184 -5.90 6.59 24.02
CA THR A 184 -6.48 5.93 22.84
C THR A 184 -7.99 5.80 23.02
N ALA A 185 -8.72 5.79 21.90
CA ALA A 185 -10.15 5.48 21.90
C ALA A 185 -10.44 4.15 22.60
N VAL A 186 -11.64 4.03 23.16
CA VAL A 186 -12.16 2.74 23.63
C VAL A 186 -12.30 1.82 22.43
N MET A 187 -11.64 0.67 22.47
CA MET A 187 -11.66 -0.29 21.37
C MET A 187 -12.68 -1.38 21.63
N LEU A 188 -13.34 -1.84 20.56
CA LEU A 188 -14.16 -3.05 20.62
C LEU A 188 -13.31 -4.26 21.01
N GLU A 189 -13.72 -4.98 22.05
CA GLU A 189 -13.06 -6.20 22.49
C GLU A 189 -13.46 -7.40 21.59
N ASN A 190 -14.71 -7.49 21.26
CA ASN A 190 -15.27 -8.52 20.39
C ASN A 190 -15.59 -7.93 19.01
N LEU A 191 -14.80 -8.27 18.01
CA LEU A 191 -14.98 -7.74 16.65
C LEU A 191 -16.22 -8.27 15.94
N ASP A 192 -16.83 -9.36 16.41
CA ASP A 192 -18.08 -9.89 15.85
C ASP A 192 -19.26 -8.93 16.09
N GLU A 193 -19.16 -8.05 17.09
CA GLU A 193 -20.18 -7.05 17.39
C GLU A 193 -20.33 -6.01 16.26
N ILE A 194 -19.32 -5.85 15.40
CA ILE A 194 -19.40 -4.99 14.22
C ILE A 194 -20.54 -5.45 13.29
N GLY A 195 -20.72 -6.77 13.16
CA GLY A 195 -21.62 -7.34 12.18
C GLY A 195 -21.01 -7.45 10.79
N LEU A 196 -21.80 -7.93 9.83
CA LEU A 196 -21.37 -7.95 8.43
C LEU A 196 -21.21 -6.51 7.93
N PRO A 197 -20.11 -6.19 7.23
CA PRO A 197 -19.88 -4.85 6.69
C PRO A 197 -21.05 -4.37 5.83
N ALA A 198 -21.34 -3.09 5.83
CA ALA A 198 -22.48 -2.50 5.13
C ALA A 198 -22.30 -2.51 3.59
N TYR A 199 -22.09 -3.68 2.99
CA TYR A 199 -21.85 -3.85 1.55
C TYR A 199 -22.95 -3.26 0.67
N LYS A 200 -24.16 -3.10 1.19
CA LYS A 200 -25.31 -2.46 0.49
C LYS A 200 -25.04 -0.99 0.10
N LEU A 201 -24.06 -0.35 0.75
CA LEU A 201 -23.64 1.02 0.42
C LEU A 201 -22.72 1.09 -0.80
N LEU A 202 -22.26 -0.06 -1.31
CA LEU A 202 -21.37 -0.13 -2.47
C LEU A 202 -22.14 -0.38 -3.77
N ASP A 203 -21.59 0.13 -4.87
CA ASP A 203 -21.93 -0.34 -6.22
C ASP A 203 -21.25 -1.71 -6.46
N ILE A 204 -21.87 -2.78 -6.00
CA ILE A 204 -21.32 -4.15 -6.07
C ILE A 204 -20.94 -4.54 -7.49
N ASN A 205 -21.72 -4.14 -8.51
CA ASN A 205 -21.44 -4.47 -9.91
C ASN A 205 -20.14 -3.82 -10.39
N PHE A 206 -19.88 -2.60 -9.96
CA PHE A 206 -18.61 -1.94 -10.25
C PHE A 206 -17.44 -2.69 -9.62
N TYR A 207 -17.52 -3.04 -8.34
CA TYR A 207 -16.47 -3.77 -7.63
C TYR A 207 -16.26 -5.19 -8.16
N LEU A 208 -17.29 -5.88 -8.62
CA LEU A 208 -17.18 -7.19 -9.28
C LEU A 208 -16.43 -7.11 -10.62
N SER A 209 -16.67 -6.04 -11.39
CA SER A 209 -16.11 -5.85 -12.73
C SER A 209 -14.76 -5.16 -12.75
N THR A 210 -14.27 -4.69 -11.58
CA THR A 210 -13.08 -3.85 -11.50
C THR A 210 -12.06 -4.48 -10.56
N SER A 211 -10.90 -4.80 -11.11
CA SER A 211 -9.80 -5.30 -10.29
C SER A 211 -9.19 -4.18 -9.46
N ILE A 212 -9.05 -4.42 -8.17
CA ILE A 212 -8.27 -3.58 -7.25
C ILE A 212 -6.81 -3.49 -7.67
N ARG A 213 -6.31 -4.55 -8.31
CA ARG A 213 -4.95 -4.61 -8.86
C ARG A 213 -4.99 -4.72 -10.37
N LEU A 214 -4.22 -3.86 -11.02
CA LEU A 214 -3.95 -3.97 -12.44
C LEU A 214 -3.38 -5.35 -12.75
N GLY A 215 -4.11 -6.12 -13.54
CA GLY A 215 -3.70 -7.46 -13.97
C GLY A 215 -4.53 -8.62 -13.43
N LEU A 216 -5.48 -8.38 -12.52
CA LEU A 216 -6.57 -9.31 -12.25
C LEU A 216 -7.72 -8.98 -13.19
N ASP A 217 -8.33 -10.00 -13.74
CA ASP A 217 -9.47 -9.84 -14.66
C ASP A 217 -10.81 -9.77 -13.90
N GLU A 218 -10.79 -10.01 -12.58
CA GLU A 218 -11.98 -10.05 -11.71
C GLU A 218 -11.79 -9.18 -10.47
N GLY A 219 -12.86 -8.60 -9.97
CA GLY A 219 -12.87 -7.80 -8.75
C GLY A 219 -12.62 -8.63 -7.50
N SER A 220 -12.21 -7.96 -6.44
CA SER A 220 -12.05 -8.59 -5.13
C SER A 220 -12.81 -7.83 -4.05
N MET A 221 -13.30 -8.55 -3.03
CA MET A 221 -13.89 -7.96 -1.83
C MET A 221 -12.87 -7.96 -0.69
N SER A 222 -12.85 -6.86 0.06
CA SER A 222 -11.97 -6.72 1.22
C SER A 222 -12.62 -7.23 2.49
N THR A 223 -11.81 -7.80 3.38
CA THR A 223 -12.18 -8.19 4.75
C THR A 223 -11.02 -7.95 5.71
N MET A 224 -11.32 -7.87 7.00
CA MET A 224 -10.35 -7.79 8.07
C MET A 224 -10.77 -8.74 9.18
N TRP A 225 -9.97 -9.79 9.42
CA TRP A 225 -10.27 -10.84 10.40
C TRP A 225 -9.73 -10.54 11.79
N SER A 226 -8.68 -9.71 11.84
CA SER A 226 -8.06 -9.30 13.10
C SER A 226 -7.56 -7.86 13.05
N ARG A 227 -7.52 -7.21 14.23
CA ARG A 227 -6.98 -5.86 14.44
C ARG A 227 -5.93 -5.87 15.54
N GLY A 228 -4.95 -4.98 15.40
CA GLY A 228 -3.88 -4.77 16.37
C GLY A 228 -2.63 -5.62 16.11
N CYS A 229 -1.49 -5.14 16.63
CA CYS A 229 -0.20 -5.78 16.45
C CYS A 229 0.67 -5.59 17.70
N PRO A 230 1.20 -6.67 18.34
CA PRO A 230 1.97 -6.55 19.58
C PRO A 230 3.40 -6.05 19.38
N PHE A 231 3.88 -6.01 18.12
CA PHE A 231 5.23 -5.57 17.82
C PHE A 231 5.41 -4.06 17.99
N LYS A 232 6.65 -3.64 18.30
CA LYS A 232 7.01 -2.24 18.58
C LYS A 232 7.90 -1.68 17.47
N CYS A 233 7.62 -2.02 16.22
CA CYS A 233 8.39 -1.49 15.09
C CYS A 233 8.31 0.04 15.08
N THR A 234 9.48 0.71 15.02
CA THR A 234 9.58 2.17 15.16
C THR A 234 8.87 2.96 14.06
N PHE A 235 8.71 2.33 12.89
CA PHE A 235 8.13 2.94 11.68
C PHE A 235 6.62 2.67 11.50
N CYS A 236 5.99 1.85 12.35
CA CYS A 236 4.64 1.34 12.11
C CYS A 236 3.59 2.09 12.92
N ALA A 237 2.60 2.65 12.23
CA ALA A 237 1.51 3.42 12.84
C ALA A 237 0.30 2.55 13.28
N THR A 238 0.29 1.24 13.06
CA THR A 238 -0.84 0.35 13.41
C THR A 238 -1.32 0.53 14.85
N SER A 239 -0.38 0.66 15.79
CA SER A 239 -0.73 0.81 17.21
C SER A 239 -1.40 2.14 17.57
N VAL A 240 -1.35 3.13 16.70
CA VAL A 240 -2.02 4.43 16.90
C VAL A 240 -3.54 4.27 16.81
N VAL A 241 -4.02 3.37 15.92
CA VAL A 241 -5.45 3.13 15.69
C VAL A 241 -5.93 1.86 16.37
N HIS A 242 -5.28 0.73 16.09
CA HIS A 242 -5.76 -0.60 16.51
C HIS A 242 -5.09 -1.13 17.78
N GLY A 243 -4.16 -0.36 18.36
CA GLY A 243 -3.46 -0.76 19.58
C GLY A 243 -2.50 -1.93 19.41
N ARG A 244 -2.02 -2.45 20.55
CA ARG A 244 -1.00 -3.51 20.57
C ARG A 244 -1.55 -4.89 20.93
N ARG A 245 -2.83 -4.99 21.26
CA ARG A 245 -3.48 -6.27 21.55
C ARG A 245 -4.20 -6.78 20.31
N ILE A 246 -3.97 -8.06 19.97
CA ILE A 246 -4.64 -8.71 18.86
C ILE A 246 -6.06 -9.08 19.31
N ARG A 247 -7.04 -8.58 18.56
CA ARG A 247 -8.45 -8.90 18.68
C ARG A 247 -8.88 -9.53 17.34
N ASP A 248 -9.53 -10.69 17.39
CA ASP A 248 -9.94 -11.41 16.19
C ASP A 248 -11.47 -11.56 16.16
N LYS A 249 -12.04 -11.55 14.97
CA LYS A 249 -13.36 -12.12 14.71
C LYS A 249 -13.36 -13.62 15.05
N SER A 250 -14.48 -14.19 15.46
CA SER A 250 -14.60 -15.65 15.62
C SER A 250 -14.47 -16.38 14.27
N ASN A 251 -14.11 -17.65 14.27
CA ASN A 251 -14.06 -18.44 13.04
C ASN A 251 -15.43 -18.55 12.40
N GLU A 252 -16.46 -18.74 13.21
CA GLU A 252 -17.86 -18.80 12.81
C GLU A 252 -18.28 -17.53 12.08
N PHE A 253 -17.91 -16.36 12.61
CA PHE A 253 -18.21 -15.08 11.98
C PHE A 253 -17.47 -14.90 10.65
N ILE A 254 -16.18 -15.25 10.60
CA ILE A 254 -15.39 -15.18 9.36
C ILE A 254 -16.01 -16.09 8.28
N VAL A 255 -16.44 -17.29 8.64
CA VAL A 255 -17.12 -18.21 7.72
C VAL A 255 -18.43 -17.63 7.19
N GLU A 256 -19.23 -16.97 8.04
CA GLU A 256 -20.46 -16.30 7.64
C GLU A 256 -20.17 -15.14 6.68
N GLU A 257 -19.21 -14.27 7.01
CA GLU A 257 -18.78 -13.15 6.16
C GLU A 257 -18.31 -13.63 4.79
N LEU A 258 -17.49 -14.69 4.73
CA LEU A 258 -16.99 -15.23 3.48
C LEU A 258 -18.11 -15.88 2.63
N LYS A 259 -19.06 -16.56 3.24
CA LYS A 259 -20.26 -17.06 2.54
C LYS A 259 -21.07 -15.91 1.95
N HIS A 260 -21.24 -14.82 2.70
CA HIS A 260 -21.93 -13.63 2.22
C HIS A 260 -21.19 -13.01 1.04
N ILE A 261 -19.88 -12.79 1.13
CA ILE A 261 -19.06 -12.25 0.03
C ILE A 261 -19.16 -13.14 -1.23
N LYS A 262 -19.14 -14.46 -1.05
CA LYS A 262 -19.33 -15.42 -2.17
C LYS A 262 -20.72 -15.32 -2.79
N SER A 263 -21.77 -15.09 -1.98
CA SER A 263 -23.14 -14.90 -2.50
C SER A 263 -23.28 -13.60 -3.33
N LEU A 264 -22.45 -12.61 -3.10
CA LEU A 264 -22.35 -11.38 -3.91
C LEU A 264 -21.62 -11.62 -5.26
N GLY A 265 -21.03 -12.81 -5.47
CA GLY A 265 -20.37 -13.19 -6.73
C GLY A 265 -18.85 -13.06 -6.75
N PHE A 266 -18.20 -12.59 -5.68
CA PHE A 266 -16.75 -12.44 -5.63
C PHE A 266 -16.02 -13.78 -5.58
N LYS A 267 -14.96 -13.90 -6.37
CA LYS A 267 -14.05 -15.06 -6.40
C LYS A 267 -12.72 -14.78 -5.73
N THR A 268 -12.39 -13.53 -5.55
CA THR A 268 -11.15 -13.08 -4.89
C THR A 268 -11.47 -12.32 -3.61
N ILE A 269 -10.78 -12.63 -2.54
CA ILE A 269 -10.93 -12.02 -1.22
C ILE A 269 -9.59 -11.43 -0.79
N THR A 270 -9.60 -10.15 -0.41
CA THR A 270 -8.42 -9.43 0.07
C THR A 270 -8.49 -9.27 1.58
N ILE A 271 -7.51 -9.79 2.32
CA ILE A 271 -7.45 -9.76 3.78
C ILE A 271 -6.48 -8.66 4.22
N TYR A 272 -6.98 -7.66 4.94
CA TYR A 272 -6.22 -6.48 5.37
C TYR A 272 -5.81 -6.50 6.85
N ASP A 273 -5.65 -7.67 7.45
CA ASP A 273 -5.19 -7.82 8.84
C ASP A 273 -3.89 -7.06 9.11
N ASP A 274 -3.78 -6.42 10.27
CA ASP A 274 -2.52 -5.80 10.71
C ASP A 274 -1.40 -6.82 10.89
N LEU A 275 -1.77 -8.03 11.32
CA LEU A 275 -0.87 -9.15 11.53
C LEU A 275 -1.58 -10.47 11.16
N PHE A 276 -1.57 -10.80 9.87
CA PHE A 276 -2.22 -12.01 9.36
C PHE A 276 -1.67 -13.28 10.02
N ALA A 277 -2.58 -14.20 10.37
CA ALA A 277 -2.26 -15.45 11.08
C ALA A 277 -1.53 -15.24 12.43
N ALA A 278 -1.84 -14.14 13.12
CA ALA A 278 -1.25 -13.79 14.42
C ALA A 278 -1.37 -14.89 15.46
N LYS A 279 -2.44 -15.69 15.40
CA LYS A 279 -2.71 -16.88 16.21
C LYS A 279 -2.70 -18.13 15.32
N PRO A 280 -1.52 -18.73 15.06
CA PRO A 280 -1.37 -19.82 14.08
C PRO A 280 -2.36 -20.97 14.26
N LYS A 281 -2.57 -21.42 15.51
CA LYS A 281 -3.52 -22.53 15.79
C LYS A 281 -4.93 -22.19 15.34
N LYS A 282 -5.45 -21.02 15.70
CA LYS A 282 -6.78 -20.55 15.28
C LYS A 282 -6.90 -20.43 13.77
N PHE A 283 -5.87 -19.90 13.12
CA PHE A 283 -5.83 -19.78 11.66
C PHE A 283 -5.88 -21.15 10.96
N LEU A 284 -5.15 -22.15 11.47
CA LEU A 284 -5.17 -23.51 10.92
C LEU A 284 -6.51 -24.21 11.14
N GLU A 285 -7.22 -23.92 12.24
CA GLU A 285 -8.58 -24.38 12.49
C GLU A 285 -9.55 -23.76 11.47
N LEU A 286 -9.49 -22.43 11.28
CA LEU A 286 -10.28 -21.70 10.28
C LEU A 286 -10.03 -22.24 8.86
N GLU A 287 -8.79 -22.45 8.46
CA GLU A 287 -8.46 -22.94 7.11
C GLU A 287 -9.12 -24.29 6.84
N LYS A 288 -9.11 -25.22 7.81
CA LYS A 288 -9.80 -26.51 7.69
C LYS A 288 -11.32 -26.39 7.57
N GLU A 289 -11.92 -25.46 8.33
CA GLU A 289 -13.36 -25.19 8.24
C GLU A 289 -13.72 -24.66 6.85
N LEU A 290 -12.91 -23.72 6.32
CA LEU A 290 -13.07 -23.16 4.99
C LEU A 290 -12.88 -24.21 3.87
N GLU A 291 -11.99 -25.19 4.07
CA GLU A 291 -11.82 -26.32 3.16
C GLU A 291 -13.05 -27.22 3.16
N GLN A 292 -13.60 -27.56 4.34
CA GLN A 292 -14.78 -28.42 4.48
C GLN A 292 -16.02 -27.84 3.80
N ILE A 293 -16.17 -26.52 3.79
CA ILE A 293 -17.31 -25.84 3.13
C ILE A 293 -17.01 -25.42 1.68
N GLY A 294 -15.85 -25.82 1.14
CA GLY A 294 -15.47 -25.60 -0.26
C GLY A 294 -15.13 -24.15 -0.62
N ILE A 295 -14.76 -23.32 0.34
CA ILE A 295 -14.22 -21.98 0.08
C ILE A 295 -12.75 -22.08 -0.34
N VAL A 296 -11.93 -22.83 0.39
CA VAL A 296 -10.57 -23.17 -0.03
C VAL A 296 -10.63 -23.98 -1.33
N GLY A 297 -9.76 -23.63 -2.29
CA GLY A 297 -9.73 -24.23 -3.63
C GLY A 297 -10.68 -23.58 -4.67
N ASN A 298 -11.74 -22.87 -4.23
CA ASN A 298 -12.67 -22.17 -5.11
C ASN A 298 -12.67 -20.65 -4.93
N THR A 299 -11.70 -20.13 -4.18
CA THR A 299 -11.54 -18.71 -3.87
C THR A 299 -10.06 -18.38 -3.92
N ASN A 300 -9.72 -17.23 -4.52
CA ASN A 300 -8.38 -16.69 -4.49
C ASN A 300 -8.24 -15.75 -3.29
N PHE A 301 -7.10 -15.80 -2.61
CA PHE A 301 -6.84 -14.91 -1.48
C PHE A 301 -5.67 -13.97 -1.78
N LEU A 302 -5.87 -12.70 -1.44
CA LEU A 302 -4.84 -11.66 -1.44
C LEU A 302 -4.53 -11.28 0.00
N ILE A 303 -3.26 -11.27 0.35
CA ILE A 303 -2.79 -10.84 1.67
C ILE A 303 -1.77 -9.71 1.43
N PRO A 304 -2.25 -8.47 1.16
CA PRO A 304 -1.39 -7.35 0.74
C PRO A 304 -0.49 -6.85 1.87
N ASN A 305 -0.96 -6.92 3.11
CA ASN A 305 -0.13 -6.66 4.28
C ASN A 305 0.86 -7.81 4.44
N ALA A 306 2.13 -7.46 4.50
CA ALA A 306 3.17 -8.46 4.40
C ALA A 306 3.21 -9.41 5.63
N LEU A 307 3.47 -10.68 5.37
CA LEU A 307 3.60 -11.72 6.38
C LEU A 307 4.79 -11.46 7.31
N ASN A 308 4.58 -11.60 8.62
CA ASN A 308 5.63 -11.41 9.60
C ASN A 308 6.36 -12.74 9.89
N VAL A 309 7.65 -12.78 9.59
CA VAL A 309 8.53 -13.95 9.81
C VAL A 309 8.49 -14.47 11.26
N MET A 310 8.25 -13.60 12.23
CA MET A 310 8.30 -13.99 13.65
C MET A 310 7.21 -14.99 14.03
N ILE A 311 6.01 -14.86 13.40
CA ILE A 311 4.85 -15.73 13.67
C ILE A 311 4.73 -16.89 12.69
N LEU A 312 5.35 -16.81 11.52
CA LEU A 312 5.27 -17.85 10.49
C LEU A 312 5.99 -19.14 10.91
N ASN A 313 5.38 -20.26 10.51
CA ASN A 313 5.95 -21.60 10.51
C ASN A 313 5.54 -22.35 9.23
N GLU A 314 6.03 -23.58 9.06
CA GLU A 314 5.82 -24.39 7.88
C GLU A 314 4.32 -24.73 7.69
N ASP A 315 3.57 -25.03 8.77
CA ASP A 315 2.14 -25.36 8.71
C ASP A 315 1.30 -24.18 8.21
N VAL A 316 1.60 -22.95 8.68
CA VAL A 316 0.93 -21.72 8.22
C VAL A 316 1.24 -21.46 6.74
N ILE A 317 2.48 -21.68 6.29
CA ILE A 317 2.86 -21.54 4.89
C ILE A 317 2.09 -22.54 4.02
N ASP A 318 1.92 -23.78 4.49
CA ASP A 318 1.15 -24.80 3.79
C ASP A 318 -0.33 -24.46 3.71
N ALA A 319 -0.92 -23.94 4.79
CA ALA A 319 -2.30 -23.49 4.81
C ALA A 319 -2.52 -22.32 3.83
N ILE A 320 -1.65 -21.30 3.82
CA ILE A 320 -1.70 -20.19 2.86
C ILE A 320 -1.61 -20.71 1.42
N THR A 321 -0.81 -21.75 1.18
CA THR A 321 -0.69 -22.38 -0.15
C THR A 321 -1.99 -23.07 -0.55
N ARG A 322 -2.61 -23.84 0.35
CA ARG A 322 -3.92 -24.51 0.09
C ARG A 322 -5.05 -23.51 -0.13
N MET A 323 -5.01 -22.36 0.57
CA MET A 323 -5.95 -21.26 0.38
C MET A 323 -5.85 -20.59 -1.01
N ASN A 324 -4.94 -21.03 -1.88
CA ASN A 324 -4.73 -20.42 -3.18
C ASN A 324 -4.42 -18.90 -3.07
N ALA A 325 -3.50 -18.55 -2.16
CA ALA A 325 -2.98 -17.20 -2.09
C ALA A 325 -2.21 -16.86 -3.38
N GLU A 326 -2.28 -15.61 -3.83
CA GLU A 326 -1.60 -15.21 -5.06
C GLU A 326 -0.08 -15.22 -4.94
N TYR A 327 0.43 -14.90 -3.75
CA TYR A 327 1.87 -14.81 -3.45
C TYR A 327 2.12 -14.85 -1.94
N PHE A 328 3.37 -15.16 -1.59
CA PHE A 328 3.91 -14.86 -0.27
C PHE A 328 4.57 -13.49 -0.30
N ARG A 329 4.00 -12.50 0.37
CA ARG A 329 4.70 -11.24 0.62
C ARG A 329 5.24 -11.26 2.04
N VAL A 330 6.56 -11.11 2.20
CA VAL A 330 7.24 -11.23 3.49
C VAL A 330 7.92 -9.92 3.85
N ALA A 331 7.61 -9.37 5.02
CA ALA A 331 8.21 -8.15 5.52
C ALA A 331 9.45 -8.47 6.37
N ILE A 332 10.64 -8.35 5.79
CA ILE A 332 11.91 -8.47 6.52
C ILE A 332 12.39 -7.09 6.97
N GLU A 333 12.24 -6.08 6.15
CA GLU A 333 12.58 -4.66 6.29
C GLU A 333 14.10 -4.38 6.27
N SER A 334 14.93 -5.12 7.00
CA SER A 334 16.39 -4.96 6.97
C SER A 334 17.11 -6.30 7.03
N GLY A 335 18.17 -6.43 6.25
CA GLY A 335 19.10 -7.55 6.28
C GLY A 335 20.21 -7.41 7.31
N SER A 336 20.28 -6.28 8.02
CA SER A 336 21.19 -6.07 9.15
C SER A 336 20.52 -6.49 10.45
N GLN A 337 21.16 -7.41 11.20
CA GLN A 337 20.65 -7.81 12.50
C GLN A 337 20.76 -6.67 13.53
N TYR A 338 21.73 -5.78 13.36
CA TYR A 338 21.84 -4.56 14.20
C TYR A 338 20.65 -3.63 13.96
N THR A 339 20.35 -3.32 12.71
CA THR A 339 19.18 -2.50 12.33
C THR A 339 17.89 -3.11 12.84
N GLN A 340 17.71 -4.43 12.70
CA GLN A 340 16.54 -5.16 13.22
C GLN A 340 16.30 -4.94 14.71
N ASN A 341 17.38 -4.97 15.51
CA ASN A 341 17.28 -5.00 16.96
C ASN A 341 17.30 -3.58 17.59
N ASN A 342 18.08 -2.67 17.00
CA ASN A 342 18.40 -1.40 17.63
C ASN A 342 17.73 -0.19 16.96
N ILE A 343 17.51 -0.25 15.65
CA ILE A 343 16.94 0.88 14.88
C ILE A 343 15.44 0.68 14.69
N ILE A 344 15.03 -0.38 14.00
CA ILE A 344 13.61 -0.61 13.65
C ILE A 344 12.83 -1.40 14.70
N LYS A 345 13.48 -2.03 15.66
CA LYS A 345 12.90 -2.81 16.76
C LYS A 345 11.86 -3.86 16.29
N LYS A 346 12.05 -4.39 15.08
CA LYS A 346 11.19 -5.44 14.54
C LYS A 346 11.64 -6.83 15.00
N HIS A 347 12.94 -6.96 15.33
CA HIS A 347 13.56 -8.16 15.90
C HIS A 347 13.44 -9.42 15.03
N VAL A 348 13.38 -9.28 13.70
CA VAL A 348 13.36 -10.43 12.80
C VAL A 348 14.65 -11.21 12.93
N ASN A 349 14.53 -12.50 13.22
CA ASN A 349 15.66 -13.41 13.17
C ASN A 349 15.98 -13.76 11.70
N LEU A 350 17.07 -13.21 11.18
CA LEU A 350 17.47 -13.37 9.78
C LEU A 350 17.80 -14.82 9.38
N LYS A 351 18.27 -15.66 10.32
CA LYS A 351 18.47 -17.09 10.09
C LYS A 351 17.13 -17.82 9.90
N LYS A 352 16.13 -17.50 10.75
CA LYS A 352 14.76 -18.01 10.61
C LYS A 352 14.15 -17.56 9.29
N ALA A 353 14.33 -16.29 8.93
CA ALA A 353 13.84 -15.74 7.66
C ALA A 353 14.36 -16.53 6.46
N ARG A 354 15.69 -16.77 6.38
CA ARG A 354 16.28 -17.59 5.31
C ARG A 354 15.69 -19.01 5.26
N LYS A 355 15.52 -19.67 6.43
CA LYS A 355 14.92 -21.00 6.50
C LYS A 355 13.50 -21.01 5.93
N LEU A 356 12.66 -20.06 6.32
CA LEU A 356 11.28 -19.98 5.87
C LEU A 356 11.19 -19.63 4.38
N LEU A 357 11.99 -18.69 3.87
CA LEU A 357 12.05 -18.39 2.43
C LEU A 357 12.46 -19.62 1.61
N LYS A 358 13.43 -20.42 2.11
CA LYS A 358 13.78 -21.68 1.47
C LYS A 358 12.64 -22.69 1.48
N TYR A 359 11.86 -22.75 2.56
CA TYR A 359 10.67 -23.60 2.62
C TYR A 359 9.56 -23.10 1.68
N MET A 360 9.26 -21.80 1.67
CA MET A 360 8.31 -21.19 0.73
C MET A 360 8.68 -21.47 -0.73
N ARG A 361 9.98 -21.53 -1.05
CA ARG A 361 10.44 -21.86 -2.41
C ARG A 361 10.05 -23.27 -2.86
N THR A 362 9.73 -24.19 -1.96
CA THR A 362 9.19 -25.51 -2.31
C THR A 362 7.72 -25.46 -2.75
N LYS A 363 7.06 -24.33 -2.56
CA LYS A 363 5.66 -24.09 -2.97
C LYS A 363 5.62 -23.39 -4.34
N ASP A 364 4.53 -23.58 -5.09
CA ASP A 364 4.37 -22.92 -6.39
C ASP A 364 3.73 -21.53 -6.28
N LEU A 365 3.98 -20.80 -5.20
CA LEU A 365 3.57 -19.41 -5.06
C LEU A 365 4.76 -18.47 -5.27
N PRO A 366 4.56 -17.31 -5.92
CA PRO A 366 5.57 -16.26 -5.96
C PRO A 366 5.95 -15.79 -4.56
N ILE A 367 7.22 -15.48 -4.37
CA ILE A 367 7.77 -14.95 -3.11
C ILE A 367 8.23 -13.53 -3.33
N GLU A 368 7.60 -12.58 -2.64
CA GLU A 368 7.96 -11.16 -2.63
C GLU A 368 8.52 -10.81 -1.25
N VAL A 369 9.60 -10.04 -1.19
CA VAL A 369 10.21 -9.63 0.08
C VAL A 369 10.39 -8.13 0.13
N ASN A 370 9.92 -7.51 1.22
CA ASN A 370 10.02 -6.07 1.44
C ASN A 370 11.26 -5.74 2.29
N PHE A 371 11.96 -4.67 1.87
CA PHE A 371 13.05 -4.02 2.60
C PHE A 371 12.84 -2.52 2.62
N VAL A 372 13.36 -1.86 3.65
CA VAL A 372 13.32 -0.41 3.83
C VAL A 372 14.72 0.04 4.20
N LEU A 373 15.19 1.13 3.59
CA LEU A 373 16.51 1.72 3.81
C LEU A 373 16.40 3.19 4.21
N GLY A 374 17.43 3.69 4.85
CA GLY A 374 17.56 5.10 5.19
C GLY A 374 16.85 5.51 6.46
N PHE A 375 16.81 4.63 7.45
CA PHE A 375 16.36 4.97 8.80
C PHE A 375 17.39 5.89 9.49
N PRO A 376 16.95 6.77 10.41
CA PRO A 376 17.86 7.47 11.30
C PRO A 376 18.81 6.49 12.03
N GLY A 377 20.13 6.79 12.00
CA GLY A 377 21.15 5.91 12.56
C GLY A 377 21.53 4.69 11.72
N GLU A 378 20.89 4.47 10.57
CA GLU A 378 21.26 3.39 9.65
C GLU A 378 22.40 3.86 8.73
N THR A 379 23.64 3.53 9.08
CA THR A 379 24.83 3.86 8.29
C THR A 379 24.82 3.15 6.93
N LYS A 380 25.64 3.66 5.99
CA LYS A 380 25.82 3.01 4.67
C LYS A 380 26.31 1.56 4.78
N ASP A 381 27.11 1.23 5.78
CA ASP A 381 27.56 -0.15 6.02
C ASP A 381 26.37 -1.05 6.45
N LEU A 382 25.45 -0.56 7.28
CA LEU A 382 24.25 -1.29 7.67
C LEU A 382 23.26 -1.48 6.49
N MET A 383 23.15 -0.46 5.62
CA MET A 383 22.41 -0.60 4.35
C MET A 383 23.05 -1.65 3.45
N GLN A 384 24.38 -1.70 3.40
CA GLN A 384 25.14 -2.71 2.65
C GLN A 384 24.87 -4.13 3.18
N GLU A 385 24.79 -4.33 4.50
CA GLU A 385 24.40 -5.63 5.07
C GLU A 385 23.02 -6.08 4.56
N THR A 386 22.08 -5.14 4.34
CA THR A 386 20.76 -5.44 3.75
C THR A 386 20.89 -5.87 2.29
N ILE A 387 21.72 -5.19 1.50
CA ILE A 387 22.00 -5.56 0.10
C ILE A 387 22.67 -6.95 0.03
N ASP A 388 23.63 -7.23 0.90
CA ASP A 388 24.30 -8.53 1.00
C ASP A 388 23.32 -9.63 1.41
N PHE A 389 22.38 -9.35 2.31
CA PHE A 389 21.32 -10.28 2.65
C PHE A 389 20.43 -10.61 1.44
N ILE A 390 20.03 -9.60 0.66
CA ILE A 390 19.24 -9.79 -0.57
C ILE A 390 19.97 -10.73 -1.54
N ALA A 391 21.28 -10.60 -1.68
CA ALA A 391 22.11 -11.47 -2.53
C ALA A 391 22.03 -12.95 -2.14
N THR A 392 21.74 -13.27 -0.87
CA THR A 392 21.72 -14.64 -0.33
C THR A 392 20.36 -15.33 -0.40
N ILE A 393 19.27 -14.61 -0.70
CA ILE A 393 17.92 -15.17 -0.71
C ILE A 393 17.46 -15.56 -2.12
N ASP A 394 16.61 -16.58 -2.19
CA ASP A 394 16.03 -17.07 -3.45
C ASP A 394 14.53 -16.74 -3.51
N VAL A 395 14.23 -15.57 -4.06
CA VAL A 395 12.87 -15.02 -4.13
C VAL A 395 12.52 -14.61 -5.56
N ASP A 396 11.24 -14.43 -5.82
CA ASP A 396 10.77 -14.02 -7.15
C ASP A 396 10.91 -12.53 -7.37
N TRP A 397 10.65 -11.72 -6.31
CA TRP A 397 10.67 -10.27 -6.38
C TRP A 397 11.14 -9.64 -5.07
N VAL A 398 11.94 -8.59 -5.18
CA VAL A 398 12.40 -7.76 -4.05
C VAL A 398 11.77 -6.40 -4.17
N LEU A 399 11.24 -5.87 -3.07
CA LEU A 399 10.67 -4.54 -2.98
C LEU A 399 11.47 -3.73 -1.96
N VAL A 400 12.22 -2.74 -2.42
CA VAL A 400 13.02 -1.87 -1.56
C VAL A 400 12.42 -0.48 -1.57
N PHE A 401 12.24 0.10 -0.40
CA PHE A 401 11.63 1.41 -0.16
C PHE A 401 12.53 2.30 0.67
N SER A 402 12.32 3.62 0.63
CA SER A 402 12.91 4.54 1.59
C SER A 402 12.09 4.57 2.88
N ALA A 403 12.75 4.75 4.02
CA ALA A 403 12.08 5.02 5.29
C ALA A 403 11.32 6.34 5.22
N LEU A 404 10.00 6.29 5.50
CA LEU A 404 9.11 7.45 5.46
C LEU A 404 8.59 7.80 6.86
N PRO A 405 8.45 9.07 7.19
CA PRO A 405 7.86 9.53 8.42
C PRO A 405 6.34 9.32 8.38
N LEU A 406 5.81 8.45 9.22
CA LEU A 406 4.38 8.33 9.43
C LEU A 406 4.01 8.98 10.77
N PRO A 407 3.01 9.87 10.83
CA PRO A 407 2.67 10.56 12.07
C PRO A 407 2.29 9.56 13.16
N GLY A 408 2.64 9.89 14.40
CA GLY A 408 2.40 9.04 15.58
C GLY A 408 3.36 7.86 15.73
N THR A 409 4.39 7.73 14.88
CA THR A 409 5.42 6.70 14.99
C THR A 409 6.67 7.23 15.69
N GLU A 410 7.44 6.32 16.30
CA GLU A 410 8.75 6.65 16.87
C GLU A 410 9.70 7.18 15.76
N LEU A 411 9.63 6.60 14.56
CA LEU A 411 10.41 7.04 13.41
C LEU A 411 10.13 8.50 13.02
N TYR A 412 8.86 8.91 13.03
CA TYR A 412 8.46 10.29 12.75
C TYR A 412 9.12 11.25 13.74
N GLN A 413 9.08 10.92 15.04
CA GLN A 413 9.73 11.72 16.07
C GLN A 413 11.25 11.76 15.91
N GLN A 414 11.88 10.63 15.56
CA GLN A 414 13.33 10.59 15.29
C GLN A 414 13.75 11.55 14.18
N PHE A 415 12.97 11.62 13.08
CA PHE A 415 13.26 12.58 12.00
C PHE A 415 13.13 14.04 12.45
N ILE A 416 12.17 14.35 13.34
CA ILE A 416 12.02 15.70 13.93
C ILE A 416 13.20 15.98 14.87
N ASP A 417 13.56 15.08 15.77
CA ASP A 417 14.62 15.23 16.75
C ASP A 417 16.00 15.41 16.10
N GLU A 418 16.20 14.82 14.92
CA GLU A 418 17.40 15.01 14.11
C GLU A 418 17.40 16.32 13.30
N GLY A 419 16.28 17.03 13.25
CA GLY A 419 16.10 18.21 12.43
C GLY A 419 16.02 17.90 10.92
N ALA A 420 15.74 16.65 10.55
CA ALA A 420 15.56 16.24 9.16
C ALA A 420 14.23 16.73 8.58
N ILE A 421 13.20 16.85 9.40
CA ILE A 421 11.90 17.41 9.06
C ILE A 421 11.43 18.40 10.11
N ASP A 422 10.66 19.39 9.66
CA ASP A 422 9.95 20.34 10.51
C ASP A 422 8.45 20.02 10.42
N GLN A 423 7.82 19.78 11.56
CA GLN A 423 6.41 19.37 11.62
C GLN A 423 5.46 20.40 11.02
N GLU A 424 5.76 21.71 11.15
CA GLU A 424 4.88 22.79 10.69
C GLU A 424 4.94 22.99 9.17
N THR A 425 6.09 22.67 8.57
CA THR A 425 6.35 22.92 7.13
C THR A 425 6.40 21.64 6.31
N PHE A 426 6.23 20.47 6.94
CA PHE A 426 6.37 19.18 6.27
C PHE A 426 5.29 18.96 5.20
N ASP A 427 5.71 18.75 3.96
CA ASP A 427 4.80 18.47 2.84
C ASP A 427 4.56 16.96 2.67
N TRP A 428 3.37 16.52 3.03
CA TRP A 428 2.94 15.13 2.90
C TRP A 428 2.84 14.65 1.44
N ASP A 429 2.67 15.56 0.49
CA ASP A 429 2.58 15.21 -0.92
C ASP A 429 3.94 14.86 -1.54
N MET A 430 5.00 15.47 -1.04
CA MET A 430 6.35 15.24 -1.53
C MET A 430 6.98 13.97 -0.94
N ASN A 431 6.38 13.38 0.09
CA ASN A 431 6.90 12.21 0.79
C ASN A 431 6.04 10.98 0.53
N ARG A 432 6.37 10.24 -0.52
CA ARG A 432 5.61 9.08 -1.00
C ARG A 432 6.50 7.87 -1.20
N MET A 433 5.96 6.69 -0.92
CA MET A 433 6.66 5.47 -1.31
C MET A 433 6.85 5.43 -2.84
N PRO A 434 8.06 5.11 -3.32
CA PRO A 434 9.21 4.62 -2.56
C PRO A 434 10.18 5.70 -2.05
N LEU A 435 9.93 6.98 -2.27
CA LEU A 435 10.87 8.08 -2.08
C LEU A 435 10.48 9.03 -0.94
N ARG A 436 11.47 9.70 -0.35
CA ARG A 436 11.30 10.82 0.57
C ARG A 436 11.97 12.08 0.02
N ASP A 437 11.48 13.26 0.39
CA ASP A 437 12.00 14.57 -0.09
C ASP A 437 12.76 15.35 1.00
N PHE A 438 13.57 14.66 1.78
CA PHE A 438 14.46 15.28 2.78
C PHE A 438 15.70 14.43 3.03
N ASP A 439 16.77 15.09 3.46
CA ASP A 439 18.04 14.48 3.81
C ASP A 439 18.04 13.97 5.25
N THR A 440 18.89 12.99 5.55
CA THR A 440 19.28 12.60 6.92
C THR A 440 20.77 12.74 7.09
N LYS A 441 21.27 12.58 8.31
CA LYS A 441 22.72 12.64 8.60
C LYS A 441 23.50 11.55 7.86
N GLU A 442 22.88 10.40 7.67
CA GLU A 442 23.53 9.20 7.08
C GLU A 442 23.54 9.22 5.56
N ILE A 443 22.47 9.79 4.94
CA ILE A 443 22.30 9.75 3.48
C ILE A 443 21.39 10.86 2.98
N GLY A 444 21.81 11.52 1.88
CA GLY A 444 20.98 12.48 1.17
C GLY A 444 19.81 11.83 0.43
N LYS A 445 18.73 12.59 0.24
CA LYS A 445 17.50 12.10 -0.41
C LYS A 445 17.73 11.56 -1.81
N ASP A 446 18.52 12.27 -2.62
CA ASP A 446 18.79 11.88 -4.01
C ASP A 446 19.67 10.63 -4.07
N GLU A 447 20.67 10.51 -3.18
CA GLU A 447 21.50 9.31 -3.08
C GLU A 447 20.68 8.11 -2.63
N LEU A 448 19.79 8.28 -1.65
CA LEU A 448 18.90 7.22 -1.20
C LEU A 448 17.90 6.81 -2.28
N ALA A 449 17.28 7.77 -2.95
CA ALA A 449 16.37 7.51 -4.06
C ALA A 449 17.04 6.71 -5.17
N GLN A 450 18.26 7.11 -5.51
CA GLN A 450 19.11 6.44 -6.47
C GLN A 450 19.44 5.00 -6.06
N LEU A 451 19.89 4.81 -4.80
CA LEU A 451 20.21 3.51 -4.23
C LEU A 451 19.01 2.55 -4.27
N VAL A 452 17.86 3.02 -3.77
CA VAL A 452 16.61 2.24 -3.74
C VAL A 452 16.18 1.82 -5.16
N TYR A 453 16.25 2.77 -6.12
CA TYR A 453 15.91 2.48 -7.51
C TYR A 453 16.85 1.43 -8.12
N ASP A 454 18.15 1.57 -7.95
CA ASP A 454 19.15 0.68 -8.52
C ASP A 454 19.10 -0.74 -7.94
N ILE A 455 18.83 -0.87 -6.63
CA ILE A 455 18.63 -2.18 -6.00
C ILE A 455 17.41 -2.88 -6.60
N ASN A 456 16.28 -2.16 -6.73
CA ASN A 456 15.07 -2.72 -7.32
C ASN A 456 15.30 -3.15 -8.78
N ILE A 457 16.00 -2.34 -9.59
CA ILE A 457 16.31 -2.70 -10.97
C ILE A 457 17.29 -3.88 -11.03
N TYR A 458 18.36 -3.84 -10.25
CA TYR A 458 19.40 -4.88 -10.33
C TYR A 458 18.86 -6.25 -9.93
N TRP A 459 18.21 -6.37 -8.77
CA TRP A 459 17.78 -7.67 -8.25
C TRP A 459 16.51 -8.21 -8.91
N ASN A 460 15.65 -7.35 -9.42
CA ASN A 460 14.43 -7.81 -10.08
C ASN A 460 14.58 -8.09 -11.57
N PHE A 461 15.59 -7.49 -12.23
CA PHE A 461 15.76 -7.61 -13.68
C PHE A 461 17.09 -8.24 -14.05
N PHE A 462 18.21 -7.54 -13.88
CA PHE A 462 19.51 -8.01 -14.39
C PHE A 462 20.07 -9.21 -13.62
N ASN A 463 19.81 -9.30 -12.32
CA ASN A 463 20.31 -10.38 -11.46
C ASN A 463 19.18 -11.20 -10.81
N ASN A 464 18.04 -11.33 -11.47
CA ASN A 464 16.92 -12.07 -10.91
C ASN A 464 17.23 -13.54 -10.67
N SER A 465 16.91 -14.02 -9.46
CA SER A 465 17.18 -15.39 -9.02
C SER A 465 16.57 -16.46 -9.93
N ASN A 466 15.35 -16.21 -10.47
CA ASN A 466 14.70 -17.15 -11.37
C ASN A 466 15.43 -17.25 -12.72
N VAL A 467 15.90 -16.12 -13.26
CA VAL A 467 16.66 -16.10 -14.54
C VAL A 467 18.00 -16.85 -14.37
N ARG A 468 18.71 -16.58 -13.28
CA ARG A 468 19.99 -17.26 -12.97
C ARG A 468 19.85 -18.79 -12.80
N LYS A 469 18.67 -19.24 -12.34
CA LYS A 469 18.40 -20.66 -12.07
C LYS A 469 17.55 -21.33 -13.15
N GLY A 470 17.35 -20.68 -14.29
CA GLY A 470 16.59 -21.24 -15.42
C GLY A 470 15.08 -21.38 -15.20
N ARG A 471 14.54 -20.72 -14.18
CA ARG A 471 13.08 -20.73 -13.87
C ARG A 471 12.35 -19.62 -14.64
N TYR A 472 12.46 -19.66 -15.95
CA TYR A 472 12.03 -18.57 -16.84
C TYR A 472 10.53 -18.26 -16.73
N GLU A 473 9.67 -19.27 -16.62
CA GLU A 473 8.22 -19.09 -16.49
C GLU A 473 7.85 -18.30 -15.22
N ARG A 474 8.52 -18.57 -14.09
CA ARG A 474 8.31 -17.82 -12.84
C ARG A 474 8.73 -16.36 -12.99
N PHE A 475 9.88 -16.11 -13.62
CA PHE A 475 10.32 -14.74 -13.91
C PHE A 475 9.32 -14.01 -14.80
N MET A 476 8.85 -14.65 -15.88
CA MET A 476 7.90 -14.08 -16.82
C MET A 476 6.55 -13.74 -16.17
N ARG A 477 6.06 -14.61 -15.26
CA ARG A 477 4.86 -14.36 -14.46
C ARG A 477 5.01 -13.07 -13.65
N SER A 478 6.06 -12.96 -12.83
CA SER A 478 6.32 -11.78 -12.00
C SER A 478 6.53 -10.51 -12.83
N LEU A 479 7.35 -10.60 -13.89
CA LEU A 479 7.64 -9.47 -14.77
C LEU A 479 6.39 -8.92 -15.45
N ASN A 480 5.54 -9.80 -16.00
CA ASN A 480 4.32 -9.37 -16.67
C ASN A 480 3.32 -8.75 -15.69
N THR A 481 3.18 -9.33 -14.49
CA THR A 481 2.26 -8.84 -13.47
C THR A 481 2.70 -7.50 -12.88
N HIS A 482 3.96 -7.37 -12.51
CA HIS A 482 4.44 -6.18 -11.80
C HIS A 482 4.87 -5.04 -12.71
N VAL A 483 5.30 -5.33 -13.95
CA VAL A 483 5.96 -4.32 -14.78
C VAL A 483 5.28 -4.13 -16.13
N ILE A 484 5.25 -5.14 -16.98
CA ILE A 484 4.91 -4.93 -18.40
C ILE A 484 3.47 -4.44 -18.61
N LYS A 485 2.52 -4.96 -17.85
CA LYS A 485 1.13 -4.49 -17.91
C LYS A 485 0.96 -3.07 -17.35
N ARG A 486 1.78 -2.70 -16.35
CA ARG A 486 1.68 -1.42 -15.63
C ARG A 486 2.47 -0.29 -16.27
N TYR A 487 3.64 -0.63 -16.82
CA TYR A 487 4.62 0.32 -17.34
C TYR A 487 5.05 -0.10 -18.75
N PRO A 488 4.22 0.13 -19.77
CA PRO A 488 4.51 -0.31 -21.14
C PRO A 488 5.74 0.35 -21.78
N PHE A 489 6.26 1.42 -21.17
CA PHE A 489 7.50 2.13 -21.53
C PHE A 489 8.76 1.59 -20.83
N HIS A 490 8.64 0.59 -19.95
CA HIS A 490 9.75 0.10 -19.11
C HIS A 490 10.74 -0.74 -19.92
N VAL A 491 11.70 -0.07 -20.58
CA VAL A 491 12.64 -0.72 -21.52
C VAL A 491 13.54 -1.77 -20.88
N VAL A 492 13.94 -1.61 -19.60
CA VAL A 492 14.70 -2.65 -18.90
C VAL A 492 13.87 -3.93 -18.74
N GLY A 493 12.58 -3.80 -18.41
CA GLY A 493 11.67 -4.95 -18.32
C GLY A 493 11.50 -5.66 -19.67
N LEU A 494 11.29 -4.90 -20.73
CA LEU A 494 11.18 -5.45 -22.09
C LEU A 494 12.48 -6.12 -22.55
N TYR A 495 13.63 -5.49 -22.29
CA TYR A 495 14.94 -6.06 -22.58
C TYR A 495 15.15 -7.40 -21.85
N CYS A 496 14.89 -7.46 -20.56
CA CYS A 496 15.02 -8.69 -19.80
C CYS A 496 14.03 -9.76 -20.26
N ARG A 497 12.83 -9.39 -20.68
CA ARG A 497 11.87 -10.31 -21.29
C ARG A 497 12.37 -10.86 -22.62
N ALA A 498 12.91 -10.01 -23.47
CA ALA A 498 13.49 -10.41 -24.74
C ALA A 498 14.65 -11.41 -24.55
N THR A 499 15.57 -11.13 -23.60
CA THR A 499 16.68 -12.05 -23.29
C THR A 499 16.20 -13.40 -22.76
N VAL A 500 15.13 -13.41 -21.96
CA VAL A 500 14.52 -14.66 -21.46
C VAL A 500 13.84 -15.42 -22.60
N TYR A 501 13.14 -14.75 -23.51
CA TYR A 501 12.58 -15.38 -24.73
C TYR A 501 13.67 -16.05 -25.57
N GLN A 502 14.86 -15.43 -25.74
CA GLN A 502 15.99 -16.09 -26.43
C GLN A 502 16.38 -17.39 -25.74
N LYS A 503 16.53 -17.36 -24.40
CA LYS A 503 16.89 -18.54 -23.61
C LYS A 503 15.83 -19.65 -23.65
N MET A 504 14.58 -19.31 -23.90
CA MET A 504 13.45 -20.24 -24.09
C MET A 504 13.31 -20.74 -25.54
N GLY A 505 14.09 -20.23 -26.48
CA GLY A 505 13.97 -20.54 -27.92
C GLY A 505 12.85 -19.79 -28.65
N GLU A 506 12.21 -18.81 -27.99
CA GLU A 506 11.10 -18.02 -28.51
C GLU A 506 11.62 -16.81 -29.34
N GLN A 507 12.41 -17.09 -30.38
CA GLN A 507 13.17 -16.07 -31.11
C GLN A 507 12.30 -14.94 -31.65
N LYS A 508 11.08 -15.25 -32.20
CA LYS A 508 10.18 -14.23 -32.73
C LYS A 508 9.69 -13.24 -31.69
N LYS A 509 9.38 -13.73 -30.47
CA LYS A 509 8.94 -12.87 -29.37
C LYS A 509 10.09 -12.02 -28.85
N SER A 510 11.29 -12.59 -28.77
CA SER A 510 12.49 -11.87 -28.41
C SER A 510 12.75 -10.68 -29.34
N GLU A 511 12.74 -10.95 -30.66
CA GLU A 511 12.94 -9.93 -31.70
C GLU A 511 11.93 -8.78 -31.59
N GLN A 512 10.64 -9.11 -31.38
CA GLN A 512 9.58 -8.12 -31.20
C GLN A 512 9.83 -7.21 -30.00
N ASP A 513 10.29 -7.76 -28.86
CA ASP A 513 10.56 -6.97 -27.68
C ASP A 513 11.81 -6.09 -27.85
N PHE A 514 12.89 -6.57 -28.49
CA PHE A 514 14.05 -5.73 -28.78
C PHE A 514 13.70 -4.57 -29.70
N GLN A 515 12.96 -4.82 -30.80
CA GLN A 515 12.49 -3.75 -31.70
C GLN A 515 11.59 -2.74 -30.95
N ARG A 516 10.74 -3.23 -30.05
CA ARG A 516 9.93 -2.36 -29.19
C ARG A 516 10.80 -1.50 -28.27
N CYS A 517 11.87 -2.05 -27.68
CA CYS A 517 12.82 -1.28 -26.89
C CYS A 517 13.40 -0.12 -27.69
N VAL A 518 13.94 -0.39 -28.88
CA VAL A 518 14.53 0.65 -29.76
C VAL A 518 13.51 1.74 -30.09
N LYS A 519 12.29 1.34 -30.46
CA LYS A 519 11.21 2.30 -30.75
C LYS A 519 10.89 3.20 -29.54
N LEU A 520 10.85 2.63 -28.35
CA LEU A 520 10.57 3.40 -27.12
C LEU A 520 11.74 4.32 -26.76
N ILE A 521 12.97 3.82 -26.85
CA ILE A 521 14.17 4.63 -26.55
C ILE A 521 14.25 5.86 -27.46
N ASN A 522 13.87 5.72 -28.74
CA ASN A 522 13.90 6.83 -29.68
C ASN A 522 12.72 7.81 -29.56
N ASN A 523 11.61 7.42 -28.91
CA ASN A 523 10.37 8.20 -28.93
C ASN A 523 9.75 8.50 -27.55
N ASP A 524 10.29 7.97 -26.46
CA ASP A 524 9.78 8.19 -25.12
C ASP A 524 10.92 8.57 -24.17
N GLU A 525 10.87 9.77 -23.62
CA GLU A 525 11.94 10.36 -22.79
C GLU A 525 12.26 9.49 -21.55
N ARG A 526 11.24 8.87 -20.93
CA ARG A 526 11.42 8.00 -19.75
C ARG A 526 12.21 6.74 -20.14
N SER A 527 11.86 6.16 -21.28
CA SER A 527 12.56 5.01 -21.85
C SER A 527 14.01 5.35 -22.20
N THR A 528 14.23 6.51 -22.77
CA THR A 528 15.57 7.03 -23.11
C THR A 528 16.42 7.21 -21.87
N LYS A 529 15.91 7.89 -20.84
CA LYS A 529 16.60 8.08 -19.55
C LYS A 529 16.94 6.75 -18.88
N MET A 530 16.00 5.81 -18.87
CA MET A 530 16.21 4.48 -18.31
C MET A 530 17.28 3.69 -19.09
N TYR A 531 17.27 3.74 -20.40
CA TYR A 531 18.29 3.12 -21.24
C TYR A 531 19.68 3.72 -20.99
N HIS A 532 19.85 5.04 -21.02
CA HIS A 532 21.13 5.67 -20.77
C HIS A 532 21.71 5.30 -19.42
N ARG A 533 20.87 5.20 -18.40
CA ARG A 533 21.30 4.81 -17.06
C ARG A 533 21.86 3.38 -17.00
N TYR A 534 21.25 2.43 -17.71
CA TYR A 534 21.64 1.01 -17.70
C TYR A 534 22.26 0.53 -19.01
N PHE A 535 22.70 1.46 -19.85
CA PHE A 535 23.28 1.19 -21.18
C PHE A 535 24.29 0.03 -21.16
N HIS A 536 25.20 0.03 -20.18
CA HIS A 536 26.25 -0.99 -20.02
C HIS A 536 25.72 -2.40 -19.67
N LYS A 537 24.46 -2.52 -19.25
CA LYS A 537 23.78 -3.80 -18.96
C LYS A 537 22.87 -4.25 -20.10
N MET A 538 22.65 -3.40 -21.11
CA MET A 538 21.71 -3.65 -22.20
C MET A 538 22.43 -3.79 -23.56
N GLU A 539 23.58 -4.45 -23.55
CA GLU A 539 24.50 -4.53 -24.69
C GLU A 539 23.88 -5.15 -25.96
N LEU A 540 22.96 -6.12 -25.84
CA LEU A 540 22.30 -6.74 -26.96
C LEU A 540 21.47 -5.76 -27.81
N LEU A 541 21.04 -4.64 -27.24
CA LEU A 541 20.32 -3.61 -28.01
C LEU A 541 21.20 -2.89 -29.01
N LYS A 542 22.52 -2.91 -28.86
CA LYS A 542 23.46 -2.27 -29.82
C LYS A 542 23.32 -2.85 -31.22
N GLU A 543 22.93 -4.11 -31.36
CA GLU A 543 22.71 -4.76 -32.63
C GLU A 543 21.44 -4.30 -33.36
N TYR A 544 20.54 -3.64 -32.65
CA TYR A 544 19.25 -3.19 -33.16
C TYR A 544 19.20 -1.69 -33.48
N PHE A 545 20.21 -0.93 -33.07
CA PHE A 545 20.36 0.48 -33.44
C PHE A 545 21.17 0.65 -34.72
N THR A 546 20.92 1.72 -35.46
CA THR A 546 21.83 2.17 -36.53
C THR A 546 23.16 2.66 -35.93
N SER A 547 24.22 2.71 -36.75
CA SER A 547 25.53 3.17 -36.27
C SER A 547 25.48 4.59 -35.65
N GLY A 548 24.72 5.51 -36.27
CA GLY A 548 24.57 6.86 -35.77
C GLY A 548 23.77 6.94 -34.46
N GLU A 549 22.74 6.13 -34.30
CA GLU A 549 21.97 6.03 -33.03
C GLU A 549 22.83 5.48 -31.90
N ASN A 550 23.65 4.46 -32.18
CA ASN A 550 24.58 3.91 -31.18
C ASN A 550 25.58 4.94 -30.69
N GLU A 551 26.18 5.73 -31.58
CA GLU A 551 27.11 6.81 -31.22
C GLU A 551 26.42 7.89 -30.36
N LEU A 552 25.21 8.29 -30.75
CA LEU A 552 24.41 9.26 -30.01
C LEU A 552 24.12 8.78 -28.57
N HIS A 553 23.63 7.56 -28.44
CA HIS A 553 23.29 7.01 -27.12
C HIS A 553 24.53 6.75 -26.24
N GLN A 554 25.68 6.45 -26.83
CA GLN A 554 26.94 6.27 -26.12
C GLN A 554 27.44 7.59 -25.55
N THR A 555 27.31 8.69 -26.28
CA THR A 555 27.74 10.03 -25.83
C THR A 555 26.81 10.62 -24.77
N MET A 556 25.54 10.20 -24.75
CA MET A 556 24.54 10.67 -23.78
C MET A 556 24.45 9.78 -22.52
N ALA A 557 25.09 8.60 -22.53
CA ALA A 557 25.11 7.75 -21.36
C ALA A 557 26.02 8.40 -20.28
N PRO A 558 25.54 8.59 -19.04
CA PRO A 558 26.40 9.04 -17.96
C PRO A 558 27.55 8.02 -17.77
N ASP A 559 28.72 8.52 -17.33
CA ASP A 559 29.79 7.64 -16.88
C ASP A 559 29.21 6.58 -15.98
N ALA A 560 29.58 5.32 -16.21
CA ALA A 560 28.97 4.16 -15.55
C ALA A 560 28.79 4.44 -14.05
N VAL A 561 27.56 4.67 -13.64
CA VAL A 561 27.24 4.87 -12.23
C VAL A 561 27.71 3.62 -11.54
N THR A 562 28.76 3.71 -10.75
CA THR A 562 29.26 2.65 -9.90
C THR A 562 28.19 2.41 -8.84
N VAL A 563 27.16 1.65 -9.22
CA VAL A 563 26.20 1.11 -8.28
C VAL A 563 27.01 0.18 -7.38
N PHE A 564 27.38 0.67 -6.22
CA PHE A 564 28.17 0.00 -5.18
C PHE A 564 29.21 -1.00 -5.71
N PRO A 565 30.51 -0.79 -5.51
CA PRO A 565 31.55 -1.71 -5.95
C PRO A 565 31.33 -3.16 -5.50
N SER A 566 30.60 -3.35 -4.39
CA SER A 566 30.25 -4.65 -3.83
C SER A 566 29.13 -5.41 -4.56
N ILE A 567 28.26 -4.74 -5.34
CA ILE A 567 27.23 -5.43 -6.13
C ILE A 567 27.85 -6.08 -7.39
N THR A 568 29.00 -5.61 -7.84
CA THR A 568 29.72 -6.14 -9.02
C THR A 568 30.77 -7.19 -8.68
N GLY A 569 31.03 -7.48 -7.40
CA GLY A 569 32.00 -8.47 -6.94
C GLY A 569 31.58 -9.90 -7.23
N SER A 570 32.21 -10.51 -8.20
CA SER A 570 32.46 -11.94 -8.42
C SER A 570 31.40 -12.94 -7.92
N ALA A 571 30.22 -12.95 -8.52
CA ALA A 571 29.32 -14.11 -8.52
C ALA A 571 28.65 -14.21 -9.90
N LEU A 572 29.45 -14.45 -10.91
CA LEU A 572 29.05 -15.00 -12.20
C LEU A 572 29.10 -16.53 -12.12
#